data_e79569440b98b9956319e481a20aa78e
#
_entry.id   e79569440b98b9956319e481a20aa78e
#
_cell.length_a   1.000
_cell.length_b   1.000
_cell.length_c   1.000
_cell.angle_alpha   90.00
_cell.angle_beta   90.00
_cell.angle_gamma   90.00
#
_symmetry.space_group_name_H-M   'P 1'
#
loop_
_entity.id
_entity.type
_entity.pdbx_description
1 polymer ?
#
loop_
_entity_poly.entity_id
_entity_poly.type
_entity_poly.pdbx_seq_one_letter_code
_entity_poly.pdbx_strand_id
1 'polypeptide(L)'
;MKYINNLNIEKIKSSFNDPKKPYRYVVIDNFLTTETCKKFSESYPDIDDKNWYRFRDTFHGEDNVFEKGMMGISNKEQLPPMCLEIINELNSQNFIDILKNITELEGLTNDTHNEIGQWAGIRAMLPGAYQSIHSDARKHPHLGTEKRITLVGYVNKEWTEKDSGYTEVWNNDMTECIDKVAPKYNRVLIFENTEKSYHGVPEVKNYRKTFLTSYLLDEKSFNETRPKARFMKRPNEKNTNLWDKLSKIRENLNDY
;
A
#
# COMPACT_ATOMS: atom_id res chain seq x y z
N MET A 1 -11.55 0.26 20.17
CA MET A 1 -10.25 -0.24 19.67
C MET A 1 -9.18 0.13 20.68
N LYS A 2 -8.14 -0.70 20.81
CA LYS A 2 -7.08 -0.50 21.82
C LYS A 2 -5.95 0.39 21.30
N TYR A 3 -5.61 0.25 20.03
CA TYR A 3 -4.43 0.87 19.43
C TYR A 3 -4.76 2.05 18.51
N ILE A 4 -6.01 2.12 18.03
CA ILE A 4 -6.49 3.13 17.09
C ILE A 4 -7.27 4.22 17.85
N ASN A 5 -7.04 5.49 17.50
CA ASN A 5 -7.77 6.63 18.06
C ASN A 5 -9.26 6.58 17.71
N ASN A 6 -10.05 7.36 18.45
CA ASN A 6 -11.45 7.57 18.09
C ASN A 6 -11.54 8.34 16.76
N LEU A 7 -12.12 7.70 15.74
CA LEU A 7 -12.20 8.24 14.39
C LEU A 7 -13.53 8.98 14.17
N ASN A 8 -13.48 10.14 13.54
CA ASN A 8 -14.69 10.81 13.06
C ASN A 8 -15.16 10.13 11.76
N ILE A 9 -15.98 9.09 11.90
CA ILE A 9 -16.40 8.22 10.79
C ILE A 9 -17.12 9.00 9.70
N GLU A 10 -18.03 9.91 10.04
CA GLU A 10 -18.81 10.69 9.06
C GLU A 10 -17.90 11.58 8.20
N LYS A 11 -16.94 12.25 8.82
CA LYS A 11 -15.96 13.06 8.09
C LYS A 11 -15.09 12.20 7.17
N ILE A 12 -14.63 11.04 7.66
CA ILE A 12 -13.79 10.11 6.89
C ILE A 12 -14.59 9.54 5.72
N LYS A 13 -15.82 9.11 5.94
CA LYS A 13 -16.74 8.60 4.93
C LYS A 13 -16.99 9.63 3.82
N SER A 14 -17.34 10.86 4.19
CA SER A 14 -17.54 11.96 3.24
C SER A 14 -16.27 12.23 2.41
N SER A 15 -15.09 12.23 3.06
CA SER A 15 -13.82 12.43 2.36
C SER A 15 -13.43 11.26 1.46
N PHE A 16 -13.69 10.02 1.89
CA PHE A 16 -13.38 8.82 1.09
C PHE A 16 -14.22 8.78 -0.20
N ASN A 17 -15.50 9.11 -0.09
CA ASN A 17 -16.47 9.05 -1.20
C ASN A 17 -16.60 10.38 -1.98
N ASP A 18 -15.65 11.32 -1.85
CA ASP A 18 -15.66 12.57 -2.60
C ASP A 18 -15.57 12.30 -4.12
N PRO A 19 -16.62 12.64 -4.92
CA PRO A 19 -16.68 12.35 -6.35
C PRO A 19 -15.67 13.16 -7.19
N LYS A 20 -15.02 14.16 -6.60
CA LYS A 20 -13.99 14.96 -7.28
C LYS A 20 -12.63 14.22 -7.36
N LYS A 21 -12.46 13.15 -6.60
CA LYS A 21 -11.24 12.35 -6.60
C LYS A 21 -11.20 11.40 -7.80
N PRO A 22 -10.01 11.08 -8.32
CA PRO A 22 -9.88 10.15 -9.45
C PRO A 22 -10.32 8.73 -9.09
N TYR A 23 -10.20 8.35 -7.82
CA TYR A 23 -10.72 7.14 -7.20
C TYR A 23 -10.94 7.41 -5.72
N ARG A 24 -11.66 6.51 -5.03
CA ARG A 24 -11.98 6.70 -3.61
C ARG A 24 -10.73 6.51 -2.74
N TYR A 25 -10.39 7.52 -1.95
CA TYR A 25 -9.34 7.45 -0.93
C TYR A 25 -9.54 8.48 0.17
N VAL A 26 -8.91 8.25 1.31
CA VAL A 26 -8.86 9.21 2.42
C VAL A 26 -7.53 9.17 3.14
N VAL A 27 -7.08 10.32 3.59
CA VAL A 27 -5.90 10.49 4.45
C VAL A 27 -6.37 10.83 5.85
N ILE A 28 -5.86 10.09 6.84
CA ILE A 28 -6.22 10.26 8.25
C ILE A 28 -4.94 10.50 9.05
N ASP A 29 -4.84 11.66 9.69
CA ASP A 29 -3.77 11.98 10.64
C ASP A 29 -4.11 11.51 12.04
N ASN A 30 -3.09 11.28 12.87
CA ASN A 30 -3.23 10.81 14.24
C ASN A 30 -4.07 9.54 14.35
N PHE A 31 -3.82 8.58 13.47
CA PHE A 31 -4.61 7.35 13.36
C PHE A 31 -4.45 6.42 14.56
N LEU A 32 -3.21 6.13 14.95
CA LEU A 32 -2.91 5.35 16.15
C LEU A 32 -2.91 6.27 17.38
N THR A 33 -3.17 5.70 18.57
CA THR A 33 -2.93 6.46 19.80
C THR A 33 -1.46 6.90 19.86
N THR A 34 -1.19 8.03 20.51
CA THR A 34 0.18 8.59 20.61
C THR A 34 1.16 7.56 21.19
N GLU A 35 0.74 6.83 22.23
CA GLU A 35 1.55 5.80 22.88
C GLU A 35 1.83 4.63 21.93
N THR A 36 0.80 4.16 21.23
CA THR A 36 0.92 3.05 20.27
C THR A 36 1.87 3.42 19.14
N CYS A 37 1.68 4.59 18.53
CA CYS A 37 2.53 5.03 17.44
C CYS A 37 3.99 5.19 17.87
N LYS A 38 4.24 5.68 19.09
CA LYS A 38 5.58 5.78 19.67
C LYS A 38 6.21 4.41 19.81
N LYS A 39 5.55 3.47 20.51
CA LYS A 39 6.05 2.09 20.71
C LYS A 39 6.31 1.38 19.40
N PHE A 40 5.38 1.53 18.43
CA PHE A 40 5.55 0.93 17.12
C PHE A 40 6.77 1.49 16.36
N SER A 41 6.91 2.81 16.35
CA SER A 41 8.05 3.46 15.69
C SER A 41 9.40 3.09 16.34
N GLU A 42 9.44 2.88 17.65
CA GLU A 42 10.62 2.45 18.39
C GLU A 42 10.96 0.97 18.20
N SER A 43 9.96 0.13 17.94
CA SER A 43 10.12 -1.30 17.66
C SER A 43 10.30 -1.62 16.17
N TYR A 44 10.28 -0.61 15.31
CA TYR A 44 10.41 -0.82 13.86
C TYR A 44 11.83 -1.30 13.54
N PRO A 45 11.99 -2.40 12.78
CA PRO A 45 13.30 -3.01 12.55
C PRO A 45 14.28 -2.06 11.87
N ASP A 46 15.54 -2.18 12.24
CA ASP A 46 16.63 -1.48 11.57
C ASP A 46 16.81 -2.00 10.13
N ILE A 47 17.51 -1.22 9.32
CA ILE A 47 17.69 -1.47 7.88
C ILE A 47 18.43 -2.79 7.58
N ASP A 48 19.25 -3.26 8.50
CA ASP A 48 20.08 -4.46 8.43
C ASP A 48 19.48 -5.68 9.17
N ASP A 49 18.25 -5.56 9.68
CA ASP A 49 17.56 -6.69 10.32
C ASP A 49 17.46 -7.86 9.31
N LYS A 50 17.83 -9.05 9.77
CA LYS A 50 17.89 -10.28 8.98
C LYS A 50 16.53 -10.76 8.45
N ASN A 51 15.44 -10.29 9.05
CA ASN A 51 14.07 -10.68 8.67
C ASN A 51 13.54 -9.90 7.45
N TRP A 52 14.26 -8.85 7.00
CA TRP A 52 13.85 -8.15 5.81
C TRP A 52 13.96 -9.04 4.57
N TYR A 53 12.83 -9.29 3.93
CA TYR A 53 12.77 -9.78 2.56
C TYR A 53 12.95 -8.58 1.61
N ARG A 54 14.00 -8.61 0.80
CA ARG A 54 14.22 -7.60 -0.24
C ARG A 54 13.45 -7.99 -1.48
N PHE A 55 12.64 -7.07 -1.99
CA PHE A 55 12.01 -7.22 -3.30
C PHE A 55 13.11 -7.27 -4.36
N ARG A 56 12.91 -8.07 -5.39
CA ARG A 56 13.93 -8.25 -6.43
C ARG A 56 14.15 -6.95 -7.18
N ASP A 57 15.38 -6.47 -7.20
CA ASP A 57 15.81 -5.34 -8.03
C ASP A 57 16.07 -5.77 -9.48
N THR A 58 15.79 -7.02 -9.83
CA THR A 58 15.90 -7.56 -11.19
C THR A 58 14.57 -8.16 -11.65
N PHE A 59 14.28 -8.03 -12.94
CA PHE A 59 13.12 -8.59 -13.60
C PHE A 59 13.56 -9.35 -14.86
N HIS A 60 13.38 -10.67 -14.88
CA HIS A 60 13.87 -11.55 -15.97
C HIS A 60 15.36 -11.37 -16.31
N GLY A 61 16.20 -11.21 -15.28
CA GLY A 61 17.64 -11.05 -15.48
C GLY A 61 18.10 -9.64 -15.83
N GLU A 62 17.20 -8.68 -15.91
CA GLU A 62 17.47 -7.28 -16.16
C GLU A 62 17.16 -6.43 -14.92
N ASP A 63 17.75 -5.24 -14.81
CA ASP A 63 17.41 -4.31 -13.75
C ASP A 63 15.91 -3.98 -13.76
N ASN A 64 15.28 -4.00 -12.57
CA ASN A 64 13.88 -3.69 -12.43
C ASN A 64 13.66 -2.17 -12.53
N VAL A 65 13.01 -1.74 -13.61
CA VAL A 65 12.68 -0.33 -13.85
C VAL A 65 11.34 0.10 -13.26
N PHE A 66 10.57 -0.83 -12.68
CA PHE A 66 9.25 -0.56 -12.14
C PHE A 66 9.31 -0.19 -10.65
N GLU A 67 10.18 -0.87 -9.91
CA GLU A 67 10.36 -0.68 -8.47
C GLU A 67 11.76 -1.09 -8.04
N LYS A 68 12.33 -0.37 -7.07
CA LYS A 68 13.69 -0.59 -6.60
C LYS A 68 13.80 -0.27 -5.11
N GLY A 69 14.70 -0.97 -4.41
CA GLY A 69 15.09 -0.68 -3.04
C GLY A 69 13.99 -0.89 -2.00
N MET A 70 13.02 -1.75 -2.28
CA MET A 70 11.91 -2.08 -1.38
C MET A 70 12.21 -3.31 -0.54
N MET A 71 11.78 -3.27 0.73
CA MET A 71 11.90 -4.37 1.68
C MET A 71 10.58 -4.61 2.39
N GLY A 72 10.35 -5.83 2.86
CA GLY A 72 9.15 -6.18 3.61
C GLY A 72 9.35 -7.28 4.64
N ILE A 73 8.51 -7.29 5.66
CA ILE A 73 8.30 -8.41 6.58
C ILE A 73 6.80 -8.66 6.61
N SER A 74 6.39 -9.86 6.21
CA SER A 74 4.99 -10.30 6.19
C SER A 74 4.73 -11.60 6.95
N ASN A 75 5.79 -12.27 7.42
CA ASN A 75 5.64 -13.44 8.27
C ASN A 75 5.38 -12.98 9.72
N LYS A 76 4.27 -13.44 10.31
CA LYS A 76 3.85 -13.06 11.67
C LYS A 76 4.92 -13.33 12.73
N GLU A 77 5.70 -14.41 12.57
CA GLU A 77 6.75 -14.81 13.52
C GLU A 77 7.96 -13.88 13.48
N GLN A 78 8.12 -13.12 12.40
CA GLN A 78 9.21 -12.19 12.17
C GLN A 78 8.81 -10.73 12.41
N LEU A 79 7.50 -10.47 12.50
CA LEU A 79 7.00 -9.12 12.76
C LEU A 79 7.32 -8.70 14.21
N PRO A 80 7.71 -7.44 14.44
CA PRO A 80 7.76 -6.89 15.78
C PRO A 80 6.41 -7.06 16.48
N PRO A 81 6.37 -7.43 17.78
CA PRO A 81 5.11 -7.72 18.49
C PRO A 81 4.08 -6.60 18.36
N MET A 82 4.48 -5.34 18.50
CA MET A 82 3.58 -4.19 18.39
C MET A 82 3.00 -4.06 16.98
N CYS A 83 3.78 -4.36 15.94
CA CYS A 83 3.30 -4.35 14.57
C CYS A 83 2.24 -5.44 14.35
N LEU A 84 2.49 -6.64 14.83
CA LEU A 84 1.53 -7.75 14.75
C LEU A 84 0.22 -7.42 15.49
N GLU A 85 0.30 -6.83 16.69
CA GLU A 85 -0.88 -6.41 17.44
C GLU A 85 -1.72 -5.36 16.70
N ILE A 86 -1.07 -4.38 16.05
CA ILE A 86 -1.77 -3.37 15.24
C ILE A 86 -2.43 -4.01 14.02
N ILE A 87 -1.73 -4.89 13.30
CA ILE A 87 -2.30 -5.60 12.14
C ILE A 87 -3.49 -6.47 12.57
N ASN A 88 -3.39 -7.15 13.71
CA ASN A 88 -4.50 -7.93 14.23
C ASN A 88 -5.71 -7.06 14.60
N GLU A 89 -5.51 -5.86 15.17
CA GLU A 89 -6.62 -4.93 15.41
C GLU A 89 -7.23 -4.42 14.11
N LEU A 90 -6.41 -4.09 13.11
CA LEU A 90 -6.87 -3.69 11.78
C LEU A 90 -7.65 -4.81 11.07
N ASN A 91 -7.33 -6.07 11.35
CA ASN A 91 -8.03 -7.23 10.80
C ASN A 91 -9.20 -7.71 11.68
N SER A 92 -9.48 -7.01 12.80
CA SER A 92 -10.60 -7.35 13.67
C SER A 92 -11.95 -7.01 13.02
N GLN A 93 -13.01 -7.77 13.40
CA GLN A 93 -14.36 -7.50 12.93
C GLN A 93 -14.80 -6.07 13.20
N ASN A 94 -14.46 -5.52 14.38
CA ASN A 94 -14.80 -4.14 14.73
C ASN A 94 -14.22 -3.11 13.74
N PHE A 95 -12.98 -3.29 13.31
CA PHE A 95 -12.37 -2.38 12.33
C PHE A 95 -12.93 -2.59 10.91
N ILE A 96 -13.21 -3.84 10.54
CA ILE A 96 -13.87 -4.17 9.27
C ILE A 96 -15.25 -3.52 9.20
N ASP A 97 -16.05 -3.54 10.27
CA ASP A 97 -17.35 -2.89 10.31
C ASP A 97 -17.25 -1.36 10.16
N ILE A 98 -16.21 -0.75 10.73
CA ILE A 98 -15.87 0.66 10.48
C ILE A 98 -15.55 0.90 9.00
N LEU A 99 -14.73 0.04 8.39
CA LEU A 99 -14.40 0.16 6.97
C LEU A 99 -15.63 -0.03 6.08
N LYS A 100 -16.52 -0.97 6.38
CA LYS A 100 -17.79 -1.13 5.66
C LYS A 100 -18.62 0.15 5.69
N ASN A 101 -18.73 0.78 6.86
CA ASN A 101 -19.43 2.06 6.97
C ASN A 101 -18.77 3.17 6.16
N ILE A 102 -17.44 3.28 6.20
CA ILE A 102 -16.67 4.30 5.44
C ILE A 102 -16.79 4.08 3.93
N THR A 103 -16.63 2.84 3.49
CA THR A 103 -16.49 2.47 2.07
C THR A 103 -17.82 2.13 1.40
N GLU A 104 -18.87 1.85 2.17
CA GLU A 104 -20.17 1.34 1.73
C GLU A 104 -20.06 -0.01 1.00
N LEU A 105 -19.07 -0.81 1.37
CA LEU A 105 -18.82 -2.14 0.82
C LEU A 105 -19.20 -3.21 1.85
N GLU A 106 -20.45 -3.67 1.82
CA GLU A 106 -21.00 -4.61 2.80
C GLU A 106 -20.29 -5.97 2.83
N GLY A 107 -19.82 -6.45 1.68
CA GLY A 107 -19.11 -7.72 1.57
C GLY A 107 -17.63 -7.67 1.96
N LEU A 108 -17.13 -6.54 2.50
CA LEU A 108 -15.72 -6.40 2.84
C LEU A 108 -15.32 -7.34 3.97
N THR A 109 -14.20 -8.03 3.79
CA THR A 109 -13.61 -8.95 4.77
C THR A 109 -12.10 -8.77 4.85
N ASN A 110 -11.47 -9.33 5.89
CA ASN A 110 -10.02 -9.37 5.98
C ASN A 110 -9.44 -10.51 5.14
N ASP A 111 -8.17 -10.39 4.84
CA ASP A 111 -7.36 -11.47 4.28
C ASP A 111 -6.76 -12.28 5.44
N THR A 112 -7.22 -13.52 5.60
CA THR A 112 -6.73 -14.44 6.63
C THR A 112 -5.68 -15.42 6.11
N HIS A 113 -5.28 -15.30 4.84
CA HIS A 113 -4.25 -16.16 4.28
C HIS A 113 -2.92 -15.93 5.00
N ASN A 114 -2.30 -17.01 5.48
CA ASN A 114 -1.10 -16.97 6.33
C ASN A 114 -1.27 -16.16 7.64
N GLU A 115 -2.49 -16.08 8.16
CA GLU A 115 -2.85 -15.50 9.47
C GLU A 115 -2.73 -13.97 9.57
N ILE A 116 -1.97 -13.30 8.74
CA ILE A 116 -1.88 -11.83 8.69
C ILE A 116 -2.30 -11.24 7.34
N GLY A 117 -2.53 -12.10 6.35
CA GLY A 117 -2.88 -11.70 4.99
C GLY A 117 -1.70 -11.63 4.01
N GLN A 118 -1.99 -11.93 2.75
CA GLN A 118 -1.01 -11.94 1.67
C GLN A 118 -0.34 -10.57 1.45
N TRP A 119 -1.10 -9.49 1.63
CA TRP A 119 -0.65 -8.11 1.44
C TRP A 119 -0.66 -7.31 2.75
N ALA A 120 -0.23 -7.94 3.84
CA ALA A 120 -0.10 -7.29 5.14
C ALA A 120 1.35 -7.32 5.63
N GLY A 121 1.67 -6.49 6.63
CA GLY A 121 2.98 -6.44 7.27
C GLY A 121 3.59 -5.05 7.27
N ILE A 122 4.90 -5.00 7.39
CA ILE A 122 5.68 -3.76 7.31
C ILE A 122 6.47 -3.70 6.00
N ARG A 123 6.70 -2.48 5.53
CA ARG A 123 7.48 -2.22 4.32
C ARG A 123 8.42 -1.05 4.56
N ALA A 124 9.61 -1.16 4.02
CA ALA A 124 10.59 -0.09 4.01
C ALA A 124 11.09 0.18 2.61
N MET A 125 11.42 1.43 2.35
CA MET A 125 12.10 1.87 1.14
C MET A 125 13.38 2.58 1.54
N LEU A 126 14.50 2.18 0.91
CA LEU A 126 15.82 2.74 1.14
C LEU A 126 16.00 4.07 0.38
N PRO A 127 16.95 4.92 0.77
CA PRO A 127 17.35 6.04 -0.07
C PRO A 127 17.69 5.59 -1.51
N GLY A 128 17.14 6.28 -2.49
CA GLY A 128 17.21 5.91 -3.91
C GLY A 128 16.14 4.91 -4.37
N ALA A 129 15.33 4.38 -3.44
CA ALA A 129 14.21 3.51 -3.77
C ALA A 129 13.05 4.29 -4.42
N TYR A 130 12.31 3.62 -5.30
CA TYR A 130 11.13 4.19 -5.95
C TYR A 130 10.14 3.08 -6.34
N GLN A 131 8.92 3.49 -6.64
CA GLN A 131 7.92 2.64 -7.27
C GLN A 131 7.23 3.45 -8.38
N SER A 132 7.26 2.92 -9.61
CA SER A 132 6.61 3.57 -10.76
C SER A 132 5.11 3.65 -10.57
N ILE A 133 4.43 4.50 -11.36
CA ILE A 133 2.97 4.55 -11.33
C ILE A 133 2.44 3.15 -11.64
N HIS A 134 1.46 2.70 -10.85
CA HIS A 134 0.82 1.41 -11.06
C HIS A 134 -0.61 1.40 -10.51
N SER A 135 -1.38 0.45 -10.98
CA SER A 135 -2.54 -0.09 -10.27
C SER A 135 -2.18 -1.45 -9.70
N ASP A 136 -2.62 -1.72 -8.49
CA ASP A 136 -2.28 -2.96 -7.77
C ASP A 136 -2.83 -4.22 -8.46
N ALA A 137 -2.20 -5.36 -8.18
CA ALA A 137 -2.83 -6.66 -8.40
C ALA A 137 -4.10 -6.75 -7.54
N ARG A 138 -5.20 -7.15 -8.14
CA ARG A 138 -6.51 -7.22 -7.45
C ARG A 138 -6.92 -8.66 -7.13
N LYS A 139 -6.53 -9.63 -7.94
CA LYS A 139 -6.88 -11.03 -7.72
C LYS A 139 -5.98 -11.62 -6.64
N HIS A 140 -6.58 -12.14 -5.57
CA HIS A 140 -5.84 -12.85 -4.54
C HIS A 140 -5.29 -14.16 -5.10
N PRO A 141 -3.96 -14.43 -4.99
CA PRO A 141 -3.32 -15.54 -5.68
C PRO A 141 -3.81 -16.92 -5.19
N HIS A 142 -4.28 -17.02 -3.94
CA HIS A 142 -4.70 -18.30 -3.34
C HIS A 142 -6.21 -18.42 -3.16
N LEU A 143 -6.90 -17.32 -2.84
CA LEU A 143 -8.33 -17.34 -2.53
C LEU A 143 -9.20 -17.03 -3.76
N GLY A 144 -8.65 -16.41 -4.79
CA GLY A 144 -9.40 -15.97 -5.97
C GLY A 144 -10.35 -14.79 -5.71
N THR A 145 -10.37 -14.25 -4.50
CA THR A 145 -11.13 -13.07 -4.08
C THR A 145 -10.50 -11.79 -4.58
N GLU A 146 -11.24 -10.69 -4.54
CA GLU A 146 -10.76 -9.38 -4.97
C GLU A 146 -10.15 -8.59 -3.82
N LYS A 147 -8.89 -8.12 -3.95
CA LYS A 147 -8.32 -7.07 -3.13
C LYS A 147 -9.01 -5.75 -3.45
N ARG A 148 -9.80 -5.25 -2.51
CA ARG A 148 -10.64 -4.07 -2.76
C ARG A 148 -10.17 -2.83 -2.04
N ILE A 149 -9.72 -2.92 -0.81
CA ILE A 149 -9.22 -1.79 -0.03
C ILE A 149 -7.79 -2.06 0.39
N THR A 150 -6.95 -1.05 0.31
CA THR A 150 -5.61 -1.03 0.89
C THR A 150 -5.52 0.08 1.94
N LEU A 151 -4.97 -0.25 3.09
CA LEU A 151 -4.57 0.69 4.14
C LEU A 151 -3.04 0.72 4.20
N VAL A 152 -2.45 1.90 4.06
CA VAL A 152 -1.01 2.14 4.23
C VAL A 152 -0.81 3.16 5.34
N GLY A 153 -0.13 2.77 6.42
CA GLY A 153 0.22 3.66 7.51
C GLY A 153 1.70 4.03 7.50
N TYR A 154 2.01 5.21 8.02
CA TYR A 154 3.36 5.80 8.01
C TYR A 154 3.84 6.09 9.43
N VAL A 155 5.12 5.78 9.70
CA VAL A 155 5.75 5.95 11.01
C VAL A 155 7.08 6.72 10.95
N ASN A 156 7.18 7.67 10.04
CA ASN A 156 8.37 8.47 9.79
C ASN A 156 8.37 9.74 10.67
N LYS A 157 9.07 9.69 11.82
CA LYS A 157 9.04 10.78 12.84
C LYS A 157 9.53 12.13 12.31
N GLU A 158 10.59 12.14 11.53
CA GLU A 158 11.31 13.37 11.13
C GLU A 158 11.17 13.66 9.64
N TRP A 159 10.12 13.12 9.00
CA TRP A 159 9.91 13.33 7.58
C TRP A 159 9.68 14.80 7.24
N THR A 160 10.38 15.26 6.22
CA THR A 160 10.25 16.58 5.62
C THR A 160 10.03 16.48 4.10
N GLU A 161 9.65 17.56 3.45
CA GLU A 161 9.45 17.57 2.00
C GLU A 161 10.73 17.24 1.20
N LYS A 162 11.90 17.49 1.79
CA LYS A 162 13.21 17.14 1.18
C LYS A 162 13.43 15.63 1.08
N ASP A 163 12.77 14.86 1.94
CA ASP A 163 12.88 13.40 1.97
C ASP A 163 12.12 12.73 0.82
N SER A 164 11.19 13.45 0.16
CA SER A 164 10.37 12.91 -0.92
C SER A 164 9.58 11.65 -0.48
N GLY A 165 9.35 10.68 -1.36
CA GLY A 165 8.71 9.41 -1.01
C GLY A 165 7.20 9.54 -0.70
N TYR A 166 6.55 10.56 -1.24
CA TYR A 166 5.09 10.67 -1.21
C TYR A 166 4.43 9.44 -1.80
N THR A 167 3.22 9.11 -1.36
CA THR A 167 2.35 8.29 -2.20
C THR A 167 1.63 9.24 -3.15
N GLU A 168 1.96 9.16 -4.43
CA GLU A 168 1.33 9.94 -5.50
C GLU A 168 -0.04 9.33 -5.86
N VAL A 169 -1.05 10.18 -6.02
CA VAL A 169 -2.38 9.84 -6.55
C VAL A 169 -2.50 10.46 -7.93
N TRP A 170 -2.72 9.63 -8.94
CA TRP A 170 -2.78 10.06 -10.34
C TRP A 170 -4.22 10.03 -10.87
N ASN A 171 -4.50 10.89 -11.84
CA ASN A 171 -5.79 10.85 -12.56
C ASN A 171 -5.91 9.56 -13.42
N ASN A 172 -7.12 9.32 -13.93
CA ASN A 172 -7.46 8.05 -14.59
C ASN A 172 -6.76 7.82 -15.95
N ASP A 173 -6.16 8.85 -16.54
CA ASP A 173 -5.37 8.78 -17.77
C ASP A 173 -3.86 8.98 -17.53
N MET A 174 -3.44 9.15 -16.28
CA MET A 174 -2.05 9.28 -15.81
C MET A 174 -1.30 10.48 -16.40
N THR A 175 -2.01 11.52 -16.74
CA THR A 175 -1.42 12.76 -17.27
C THR A 175 -1.05 13.74 -16.16
N GLU A 176 -1.70 13.62 -14.99
CA GLU A 176 -1.54 14.54 -13.87
C GLU A 176 -1.51 13.81 -12.52
N CYS A 177 -0.56 14.21 -11.68
CA CYS A 177 -0.54 13.82 -10.26
C CYS A 177 -1.46 14.77 -9.48
N ILE A 178 -2.61 14.25 -9.07
CA ILE A 178 -3.69 15.02 -8.42
C ILE A 178 -3.36 15.31 -6.95
N ASP A 179 -2.71 14.37 -6.26
CA ASP A 179 -2.37 14.51 -4.84
C ASP A 179 -1.04 13.83 -4.52
N LYS A 180 -0.37 14.33 -3.49
CA LYS A 180 0.89 13.81 -2.95
C LYS A 180 0.75 13.59 -1.46
N VAL A 181 0.40 12.38 -1.09
CA VAL A 181 0.23 12.01 0.32
C VAL A 181 1.59 11.86 0.99
N ALA A 182 1.95 12.84 1.80
CA ALA A 182 3.19 12.84 2.56
C ALA A 182 3.23 11.70 3.57
N PRO A 183 4.32 10.92 3.67
CA PRO A 183 4.43 9.78 4.59
C PRO A 183 4.73 10.23 6.03
N LYS A 184 3.91 11.13 6.55
CA LYS A 184 4.06 11.71 7.89
C LYS A 184 3.83 10.69 9.00
N TYR A 185 4.44 10.95 10.14
CA TYR A 185 4.27 10.18 11.36
C TYR A 185 2.80 10.09 11.78
N ASN A 186 2.34 8.88 12.10
CA ASN A 186 0.97 8.59 12.54
C ASN A 186 -0.13 8.99 11.54
N ARG A 187 0.17 8.92 10.25
CA ARG A 187 -0.78 9.12 9.15
C ARG A 187 -1.10 7.78 8.50
N VAL A 188 -2.34 7.61 8.05
CA VAL A 188 -2.72 6.51 7.16
C VAL A 188 -3.36 7.05 5.89
N LEU A 189 -3.17 6.31 4.80
CA LEU A 189 -3.89 6.42 3.55
C LEU A 189 -4.73 5.16 3.40
N ILE A 190 -6.03 5.31 3.20
CA ILE A 190 -6.94 4.22 2.85
C ILE A 190 -7.43 4.50 1.43
N PHE A 191 -7.33 3.53 0.52
CA PHE A 191 -7.78 3.71 -0.86
C PHE A 191 -8.41 2.45 -1.44
N GLU A 192 -9.30 2.67 -2.39
CA GLU A 192 -9.94 1.61 -3.15
C GLU A 192 -9.05 1.15 -4.30
N ASN A 193 -8.88 -0.16 -4.42
CA ASN A 193 -8.20 -0.78 -5.55
C ASN A 193 -9.18 -0.97 -6.71
N THR A 194 -8.92 -0.26 -7.80
CA THR A 194 -9.61 -0.38 -9.07
C THR A 194 -8.60 -0.55 -10.20
N GLU A 195 -9.06 -0.78 -11.41
CA GLU A 195 -8.15 -0.81 -12.57
C GLU A 195 -7.44 0.53 -12.82
N LYS A 196 -8.01 1.62 -12.31
CA LYS A 196 -7.54 2.99 -12.52
C LYS A 196 -7.13 3.71 -11.24
N SER A 197 -6.97 2.99 -10.12
CA SER A 197 -6.42 3.58 -8.89
C SER A 197 -4.90 3.72 -9.00
N TYR A 198 -4.47 4.59 -9.94
CA TYR A 198 -3.07 4.79 -10.25
C TYR A 198 -2.36 5.55 -9.14
N HIS A 199 -1.32 4.94 -8.62
CA HIS A 199 -0.48 5.52 -7.58
C HIS A 199 0.98 5.11 -7.78
N GLY A 200 1.89 5.80 -7.11
CA GLY A 200 3.31 5.50 -7.20
C GLY A 200 4.07 6.17 -6.06
N VAL A 201 5.35 5.87 -5.95
CA VAL A 201 6.24 6.51 -4.99
C VAL A 201 7.47 7.02 -5.76
N PRO A 202 7.70 8.36 -5.80
CA PRO A 202 8.90 8.91 -6.42
C PRO A 202 10.13 8.52 -5.61
N GLU A 203 11.30 8.75 -6.16
CA GLU A 203 12.56 8.42 -5.49
C GLU A 203 12.60 8.98 -4.06
N VAL A 204 12.80 8.05 -3.13
CA VAL A 204 12.91 8.34 -1.70
C VAL A 204 14.32 8.85 -1.39
N LYS A 205 14.44 9.93 -0.63
CA LYS A 205 15.73 10.48 -0.23
C LYS A 205 16.17 10.08 1.16
N ASN A 206 15.24 9.56 1.96
CA ASN A 206 15.48 9.07 3.31
C ASN A 206 14.74 7.75 3.53
N TYR A 207 15.02 7.05 4.62
CA TYR A 207 14.39 5.78 4.96
C TYR A 207 12.87 5.95 5.18
N ARG A 208 12.05 5.36 4.31
CA ARG A 208 10.58 5.45 4.38
C ARG A 208 9.99 4.19 4.98
N LYS A 209 9.36 4.32 6.14
CA LYS A 209 8.80 3.24 6.95
C LYS A 209 7.27 3.22 6.85
N THR A 210 6.70 2.05 6.56
CA THR A 210 5.25 1.89 6.43
C THR A 210 4.77 0.56 7.00
N PHE A 211 3.51 0.52 7.42
CA PHE A 211 2.78 -0.73 7.63
C PHE A 211 1.56 -0.76 6.71
N LEU A 212 1.11 -1.94 6.37
CA LEU A 212 -0.05 -2.07 5.48
C LEU A 212 -0.87 -3.32 5.79
N THR A 213 -2.14 -3.25 5.41
CA THR A 213 -3.03 -4.40 5.30
C THR A 213 -4.02 -4.16 4.16
N SER A 214 -4.58 -5.23 3.64
CA SER A 214 -5.55 -5.19 2.55
C SER A 214 -6.82 -5.92 2.94
N TYR A 215 -7.94 -5.50 2.35
CA TYR A 215 -9.26 -6.08 2.60
C TYR A 215 -9.85 -6.54 1.28
N LEU A 216 -10.57 -7.65 1.37
CA LEU A 216 -11.07 -8.41 0.23
C LEU A 216 -12.59 -8.24 0.09
N LEU A 217 -13.09 -8.36 -1.14
CA LEU A 217 -14.49 -8.67 -1.40
C LEU A 217 -14.60 -10.12 -1.83
N ASP A 218 -15.54 -10.84 -1.21
CA ASP A 218 -15.91 -12.20 -1.61
C ASP A 218 -16.94 -12.13 -2.76
N GLU A 219 -16.52 -11.56 -3.89
CA GLU A 219 -17.35 -11.56 -5.10
C GLU A 219 -17.02 -12.80 -5.93
N LYS A 220 -17.94 -13.77 -5.93
CA LYS A 220 -17.87 -14.97 -6.77
C LYS A 220 -17.82 -14.71 -8.27
N SER A 221 -17.96 -13.46 -8.68
CA SER A 221 -18.03 -13.00 -10.09
C SER A 221 -16.84 -12.14 -10.53
N PHE A 222 -15.76 -12.07 -9.74
CA PHE A 222 -14.61 -11.28 -10.12
C PHE A 222 -13.85 -11.93 -11.28
N ASN A 223 -13.99 -11.35 -12.45
CA ASN A 223 -13.43 -11.85 -13.72
C ASN A 223 -12.11 -11.19 -14.14
N GLU A 224 -11.44 -10.46 -13.26
CA GLU A 224 -10.14 -9.90 -13.62
C GLU A 224 -9.11 -11.02 -13.77
N THR A 225 -8.53 -11.08 -14.95
CA THR A 225 -7.53 -12.10 -15.31
C THR A 225 -6.11 -11.75 -14.88
N ARG A 226 -5.87 -10.48 -14.46
CA ARG A 226 -4.52 -10.02 -14.14
C ARG A 226 -4.18 -10.19 -12.66
N PRO A 227 -3.35 -11.19 -12.29
CA PRO A 227 -2.89 -11.37 -10.92
C PRO A 227 -1.73 -10.42 -10.53
N LYS A 228 -1.29 -9.54 -11.43
CA LYS A 228 -0.10 -8.70 -11.25
C LYS A 228 -0.43 -7.21 -11.35
N ALA A 229 0.34 -6.39 -10.63
CA ALA A 229 0.28 -4.94 -10.75
C ALA A 229 0.60 -4.49 -12.19
N ARG A 230 -0.13 -3.49 -12.68
CA ARG A 230 0.13 -2.86 -13.97
C ARG A 230 0.95 -1.60 -13.77
N PHE A 231 2.19 -1.61 -14.24
CA PHE A 231 3.12 -0.49 -14.13
C PHE A 231 3.08 0.40 -15.36
N MET A 232 3.29 1.70 -15.13
CA MET A 232 3.27 2.73 -16.16
C MET A 232 4.33 3.79 -15.87
N LYS A 233 4.85 4.42 -16.94
CA LYS A 233 5.81 5.53 -16.82
C LYS A 233 5.13 6.79 -16.31
N ARG A 234 5.86 7.58 -15.53
CA ARG A 234 5.48 8.99 -15.34
C ARG A 234 5.63 9.76 -16.64
N PRO A 235 4.80 10.76 -16.92
CA PRO A 235 4.86 11.53 -18.17
C PRO A 235 6.24 12.12 -18.47
N ASN A 236 7.01 12.47 -17.45
CA ASN A 236 8.34 13.09 -17.57
C ASN A 236 9.50 12.07 -17.45
N GLU A 237 9.24 10.78 -17.30
CA GLU A 237 10.29 9.77 -17.29
C GLU A 237 10.84 9.56 -18.69
N LYS A 238 12.17 9.58 -18.81
CA LYS A 238 12.84 9.32 -20.10
C LYS A 238 12.48 7.91 -20.59
N ASN A 239 12.16 7.80 -21.87
CA ASN A 239 12.00 6.53 -22.52
C ASN A 239 13.33 5.78 -22.49
N THR A 240 13.38 4.65 -21.80
CA THR A 240 14.50 3.71 -21.86
C THR A 240 14.04 2.48 -22.63
N ASN A 241 14.86 2.00 -23.56
CA ASN A 241 14.59 0.73 -24.28
C ASN A 241 14.33 -0.42 -23.31
N LEU A 242 15.00 -0.40 -22.16
CA LEU A 242 14.82 -1.39 -21.10
C LEU A 242 13.42 -1.35 -20.51
N TRP A 243 12.88 -0.15 -20.22
CA TRP A 243 11.52 0.00 -19.69
C TRP A 243 10.47 -0.57 -20.67
N ASP A 244 10.58 -0.24 -21.94
CA ASP A 244 9.66 -0.71 -22.99
C ASP A 244 9.78 -2.23 -23.20
N LYS A 245 10.99 -2.80 -23.15
CA LYS A 245 11.25 -4.25 -23.22
C LYS A 245 10.57 -4.97 -22.05
N LEU A 246 10.81 -4.52 -20.81
CA LEU A 246 10.30 -5.20 -19.60
C LEU A 246 8.78 -5.05 -19.46
N SER A 247 8.21 -3.92 -19.87
CA SER A 247 6.77 -3.71 -19.91
C SER A 247 6.08 -4.73 -20.80
N LYS A 248 6.57 -4.94 -22.02
CA LYS A 248 6.06 -5.96 -22.96
C LYS A 248 6.18 -7.37 -22.39
N ILE A 249 7.31 -7.69 -21.75
CA ILE A 249 7.51 -9.01 -21.13
C ILE A 249 6.45 -9.19 -20.02
N ARG A 250 6.24 -8.18 -19.16
CA ARG A 250 5.28 -8.25 -18.06
C ARG A 250 3.83 -8.38 -18.53
N GLU A 251 3.46 -7.68 -19.61
CA GLU A 251 2.14 -7.81 -20.22
C GLU A 251 1.86 -9.21 -20.76
N ASN A 252 2.89 -9.91 -21.25
CA ASN A 252 2.78 -11.26 -21.78
C ASN A 252 2.83 -12.36 -20.70
N LEU A 253 3.13 -12.02 -19.44
CA LEU A 253 3.15 -12.97 -18.33
C LEU A 253 1.75 -13.17 -17.71
N ASN A 254 0.74 -13.34 -18.55
CA ASN A 254 -0.66 -13.50 -18.09
C ASN A 254 -0.95 -14.87 -17.44
N ASP A 255 0.02 -15.80 -17.44
CA ASP A 255 -0.17 -17.17 -16.99
C ASP A 255 0.81 -17.53 -15.86
N TYR A 256 0.50 -17.08 -14.63
CA TYR A 256 1.01 -17.77 -13.41
C TYR A 256 0.18 -17.32 -12.20
#